data_3eeb650d2d07ebc087b730b710d55e7d
#
_entry.id   3eeb650d2d07ebc087b730b710d55e7d
#
_cell.length_a   1.000
_cell.length_b   1.000
_cell.length_c   1.000
_cell.angle_alpha   90.00
_cell.angle_beta   90.00
_cell.angle_gamma   90.00
#
_symmetry.space_group_name_H-M   'P 1'
#
loop_
_entity.id
_entity.type
_entity.pdbx_description
1 polymer ?
#
loop_
_entity_poly.entity_id
_entity_poly.type
_entity_poly.pdbx_seq_one_letter_code
_entity_poly.pdbx_strand_id
1 'polypeptide(L)'
;MQAEPKLAGIQKRSALFILLLSLFSGIAAYLLSLLCKMDALTHIMFGWDIFCLVLIVLHWYMFFHTSAAETHLKAKMQDETRGEIFAIVVVSTFAGLLAVILLLINKDIEPLDLVIAILGMFLSWFLVHTTFTMRYAHLYYGDKKKQQKSDKVGSGLEFPGDDEPDFIDFAYFSFVLGMTFQVSDVEISNRTIRRLSLLHSLIAFIFNTVIVALTINAVAGLSK
;
A
#
# COMPACT_ATOMS: atom_id res chain seq x y z
N MET A 1 29.07 21.80 7.72
CA MET A 1 27.88 21.76 8.57
C MET A 1 26.71 21.48 7.64
N GLN A 2 26.32 20.21 7.50
CA GLN A 2 25.13 19.87 6.71
C GLN A 2 23.92 20.33 7.52
N ALA A 3 22.99 21.03 6.86
CA ALA A 3 21.76 21.49 7.51
C ALA A 3 20.98 20.27 8.00
N GLU A 4 20.47 20.30 9.23
CA GLU A 4 19.62 19.23 9.73
C GLU A 4 18.42 19.01 8.77
N PRO A 5 18.15 17.78 8.36
CA PRO A 5 17.05 17.47 7.45
C PRO A 5 15.72 17.89 8.11
N LYS A 6 14.91 18.67 7.37
CA LYS A 6 13.63 19.20 7.85
C LYS A 6 12.50 18.70 6.96
N LEU A 7 11.57 17.97 7.53
CA LEU A 7 10.36 17.56 6.83
C LEU A 7 9.51 18.79 6.43
N ALA A 8 9.05 18.83 5.17
CA ALA A 8 8.24 19.90 4.62
C ALA A 8 6.93 19.38 4.00
N GLY A 9 5.95 20.26 3.83
CA GLY A 9 4.70 19.91 3.13
C GLY A 9 4.01 18.67 3.67
N ILE A 10 3.73 17.72 2.77
CA ILE A 10 3.04 16.45 3.07
C ILE A 10 3.88 15.52 3.95
N GLN A 11 5.21 15.58 3.86
CA GLN A 11 6.13 14.79 4.68
C GLN A 11 5.92 15.06 6.18
N LYS A 12 5.54 16.29 6.56
CA LYS A 12 5.25 16.69 7.94
C LYS A 12 3.90 16.19 8.45
N ARG A 13 2.98 15.82 7.56
CA ARG A 13 1.62 15.40 7.94
C ARG A 13 1.63 14.02 8.57
N SER A 14 0.73 13.80 9.55
CA SER A 14 0.55 12.49 10.17
C SER A 14 -0.06 11.47 9.20
N ALA A 15 0.18 10.17 9.44
CA ALA A 15 -0.46 9.11 8.66
C ALA A 15 -1.99 9.17 8.78
N LEU A 16 -2.50 9.53 9.97
CA LEU A 16 -3.93 9.70 10.20
C LEU A 16 -4.52 10.83 9.34
N PHE A 17 -3.82 11.95 9.18
CA PHE A 17 -4.28 13.05 8.31
C PHE A 17 -4.41 12.60 6.85
N ILE A 18 -3.41 11.88 6.33
CA ILE A 18 -3.42 11.35 4.96
C ILE A 18 -4.57 10.36 4.79
N LEU A 19 -4.76 9.45 5.75
CA LEU A 19 -5.86 8.49 5.76
C LEU A 19 -7.24 9.18 5.78
N LEU A 20 -7.45 10.16 6.66
CA LEU A 20 -8.71 10.89 6.77
C LEU A 20 -9.01 11.71 5.51
N LEU A 21 -8.00 12.34 4.90
CA LEU A 21 -8.16 13.06 3.64
C LEU A 21 -8.57 12.12 2.51
N SER A 22 -7.95 10.95 2.43
CA SER A 22 -8.29 9.92 1.44
C SER A 22 -9.69 9.38 1.67
N LEU A 23 -10.07 9.11 2.92
CA LEU A 23 -11.40 8.65 3.29
C LEU A 23 -12.47 9.68 2.94
N PHE A 24 -12.22 10.96 3.24
CA PHE A 24 -13.12 12.04 2.85
C PHE A 24 -13.30 12.10 1.33
N SER A 25 -12.23 11.98 0.56
CA SER A 25 -12.28 11.97 -0.92
C SER A 25 -13.11 10.79 -1.44
N GLY A 26 -12.93 9.59 -0.87
CA GLY A 26 -13.71 8.41 -1.23
C GLY A 26 -15.20 8.56 -0.92
N ILE A 27 -15.55 9.08 0.27
CA ILE A 27 -16.94 9.35 0.65
C ILE A 27 -17.56 10.41 -0.27
N ALA A 28 -16.84 11.49 -0.58
CA ALA A 28 -17.31 12.51 -1.50
C ALA A 28 -17.57 11.93 -2.90
N ALA A 29 -16.66 11.10 -3.41
CA ALA A 29 -16.83 10.42 -4.70
C ALA A 29 -18.04 9.47 -4.69
N TYR A 30 -18.23 8.69 -3.63
CA TYR A 30 -19.42 7.86 -3.44
C TYR A 30 -20.71 8.69 -3.49
N LEU A 31 -20.79 9.78 -2.73
CA LEU A 31 -21.98 10.64 -2.71
C LEU A 31 -22.24 11.30 -4.05
N LEU A 32 -21.20 11.76 -4.76
CA LEU A 32 -21.33 12.31 -6.10
C LEU A 32 -21.79 11.27 -7.12
N SER A 33 -21.31 10.03 -6.99
CA SER A 33 -21.71 8.94 -7.90
C SER A 33 -23.20 8.62 -7.81
N LEU A 34 -23.88 8.88 -6.68
CA LEU A 34 -25.32 8.67 -6.51
C LEU A 34 -26.18 9.53 -7.48
N LEU A 35 -25.58 10.55 -8.12
CA LEU A 35 -26.21 11.32 -9.19
C LEU A 35 -26.24 10.56 -10.53
N CYS A 36 -25.47 9.50 -10.65
CA CYS A 36 -25.39 8.65 -11.85
C CYS A 36 -26.27 7.41 -11.69
N LYS A 37 -26.65 6.81 -12.82
CA LYS A 37 -27.37 5.52 -12.81
C LYS A 37 -26.33 4.39 -12.80
N MET A 38 -26.06 3.84 -11.63
CA MET A 38 -25.17 2.71 -11.42
C MET A 38 -25.76 1.82 -10.31
N ASP A 39 -25.33 0.56 -10.24
CA ASP A 39 -25.71 -0.34 -9.17
C ASP A 39 -25.12 0.10 -7.82
N ALA A 40 -25.80 -0.26 -6.73
CA ALA A 40 -25.39 0.11 -5.38
C ALA A 40 -23.95 -0.34 -5.05
N LEU A 41 -23.56 -1.52 -5.52
CA LEU A 41 -22.20 -2.04 -5.32
C LEU A 41 -21.16 -1.23 -6.11
N THR A 42 -21.49 -0.82 -7.34
CA THR A 42 -20.63 0.02 -8.19
C THR A 42 -20.38 1.39 -7.57
N HIS A 43 -21.40 2.02 -6.97
CA HIS A 43 -21.22 3.26 -6.21
C HIS A 43 -20.21 3.09 -5.07
N ILE A 44 -20.31 2.00 -4.30
CA ILE A 44 -19.39 1.70 -3.21
C ILE A 44 -17.98 1.48 -3.75
N MET A 45 -17.84 0.72 -4.84
CA MET A 45 -16.54 0.44 -5.47
C MET A 45 -15.90 1.72 -6.02
N PHE A 46 -16.66 2.60 -6.66
CA PHE A 46 -16.14 3.88 -7.14
C PHE A 46 -15.60 4.75 -6.00
N GLY A 47 -16.33 4.82 -4.88
CA GLY A 47 -15.84 5.50 -3.67
C GLY A 47 -14.55 4.88 -3.12
N TRP A 48 -14.47 3.53 -3.11
CA TRP A 48 -13.28 2.78 -2.72
C TRP A 48 -12.09 3.07 -3.63
N ASP A 49 -12.29 3.10 -4.93
CA ASP A 49 -11.24 3.37 -5.92
C ASP A 49 -10.63 4.76 -5.74
N ILE A 50 -11.47 5.77 -5.52
CA ILE A 50 -10.99 7.14 -5.26
C ILE A 50 -10.25 7.23 -3.93
N PHE A 51 -10.73 6.54 -2.88
CA PHE A 51 -10.00 6.42 -1.61
C PHE A 51 -8.61 5.83 -1.83
N CYS A 52 -8.51 4.68 -2.51
CA CYS A 52 -7.23 4.01 -2.81
C CYS A 52 -6.32 4.91 -3.63
N LEU A 53 -6.84 5.51 -4.70
CA LEU A 53 -6.08 6.37 -5.61
C LEU A 53 -5.47 7.57 -4.87
N VAL A 54 -6.26 8.29 -4.08
CA VAL A 54 -5.79 9.44 -3.31
C VAL A 54 -4.73 9.01 -2.30
N LEU A 55 -4.95 7.91 -1.58
CA LEU A 55 -4.01 7.40 -0.58
C LEU A 55 -2.68 6.97 -1.22
N ILE A 56 -2.73 6.30 -2.36
CA ILE A 56 -1.55 5.89 -3.14
C ILE A 56 -0.79 7.12 -3.63
N VAL A 57 -1.48 8.05 -4.31
CA VAL A 57 -0.84 9.25 -4.87
C VAL A 57 -0.13 10.08 -3.80
N LEU A 58 -0.76 10.27 -2.63
CA LEU A 58 -0.16 11.02 -1.53
C LEU A 58 1.07 10.32 -0.95
N HIS A 59 1.06 8.99 -0.83
CA HIS A 59 2.23 8.23 -0.35
C HIS A 59 3.35 8.25 -1.39
N TRP A 60 3.06 8.01 -2.66
CA TRP A 60 4.08 8.00 -3.71
C TRP A 60 4.66 9.38 -3.98
N TYR A 61 3.85 10.44 -3.90
CA TYR A 61 4.36 11.80 -3.89
C TYR A 61 5.39 12.01 -2.75
N MET A 62 5.06 11.53 -1.55
CA MET A 62 5.98 11.58 -0.41
C MET A 62 7.24 10.73 -0.69
N PHE A 63 7.12 9.52 -1.21
CA PHE A 63 8.26 8.64 -1.48
C PHE A 63 9.27 9.29 -2.44
N PHE A 64 8.81 9.87 -3.53
CA PHE A 64 9.68 10.52 -4.51
C PHE A 64 10.33 11.83 -4.04
N HIS A 65 9.76 12.48 -3.02
CA HIS A 65 10.24 13.77 -2.54
C HIS A 65 10.89 13.70 -1.15
N THR A 66 11.23 12.51 -0.67
CA THR A 66 11.79 12.30 0.66
C THR A 66 13.15 11.64 0.52
N SER A 67 14.21 12.32 0.92
CA SER A 67 15.58 11.78 0.95
C SER A 67 15.75 10.69 2.00
N ALA A 68 16.83 9.92 1.96
CA ALA A 68 17.14 8.88 2.95
C ALA A 68 17.15 9.42 4.40
N ALA A 69 17.80 10.57 4.63
CA ALA A 69 17.84 11.23 5.94
C ALA A 69 16.44 11.66 6.44
N GLU A 70 15.58 12.15 5.55
CA GLU A 70 14.19 12.50 5.87
C GLU A 70 13.33 11.24 6.07
N THR A 71 13.57 10.17 5.30
CA THR A 71 12.94 8.85 5.49
C THR A 71 13.20 8.33 6.89
N HIS A 72 14.44 8.39 7.34
CA HIS A 72 14.84 8.04 8.69
C HIS A 72 14.08 8.85 9.75
N LEU A 73 14.02 10.19 9.60
CA LEU A 73 13.25 11.05 10.50
C LEU A 73 11.75 10.69 10.48
N LYS A 74 11.17 10.56 9.30
CA LYS A 74 9.76 10.22 9.10
C LYS A 74 9.41 8.86 9.69
N ALA A 75 10.25 7.86 9.51
CA ALA A 75 10.08 6.53 10.07
C ALA A 75 10.18 6.52 11.61
N LYS A 76 11.02 7.37 12.21
CA LYS A 76 11.16 7.50 13.66
C LYS A 76 10.08 8.33 14.35
N MET A 77 9.53 9.36 13.69
CA MET A 77 8.50 10.24 14.26
C MET A 77 7.14 9.52 14.46
N GLN A 78 7.13 8.22 14.62
CA GLN A 78 5.92 7.44 14.48
C GLN A 78 5.18 7.25 15.79
N ASP A 79 3.92 7.66 15.77
CA ASP A 79 2.91 7.33 16.77
C ASP A 79 2.64 5.82 16.83
N GLU A 80 2.28 5.33 18.01
CA GLU A 80 1.85 3.96 18.29
C GLU A 80 0.69 3.50 17.38
N THR A 81 -0.13 4.43 16.91
CA THR A 81 -1.31 4.22 16.04
C THR A 81 -1.00 3.67 14.63
N ARG A 82 0.25 3.66 14.17
CA ARG A 82 0.56 3.19 12.80
C ARG A 82 0.42 1.69 12.58
N GLY A 83 0.59 0.89 13.61
CA GLY A 83 0.30 -0.54 13.54
C GLY A 83 -1.18 -0.79 13.30
N GLU A 84 -2.03 0.01 13.93
CA GLU A 84 -3.47 -0.02 13.78
C GLU A 84 -3.89 0.46 12.39
N ILE A 85 -3.35 1.60 11.92
CA ILE A 85 -3.61 2.11 10.57
C ILE A 85 -3.18 1.08 9.51
N PHE A 86 -2.00 0.47 9.67
CA PHE A 86 -1.56 -0.62 8.79
C PHE A 86 -2.56 -1.76 8.75
N ALA A 87 -3.01 -2.25 9.92
CA ALA A 87 -3.99 -3.32 10.00
C ALA A 87 -5.34 -2.94 9.37
N ILE A 88 -5.82 -1.71 9.64
CA ILE A 88 -7.07 -1.18 9.05
C ILE A 88 -6.96 -1.16 7.53
N VAL A 89 -5.89 -0.61 6.96
CA VAL A 89 -5.73 -0.53 5.50
C VAL A 89 -5.67 -1.92 4.88
N VAL A 90 -4.90 -2.85 5.46
CA VAL A 90 -4.81 -4.22 4.94
C VAL A 90 -6.16 -4.93 5.02
N VAL A 91 -6.90 -4.83 6.13
CA VAL A 91 -8.23 -5.44 6.25
C VAL A 91 -9.21 -4.81 5.27
N SER A 92 -9.18 -3.49 5.11
CA SER A 92 -10.05 -2.77 4.17
C SER A 92 -9.79 -3.17 2.72
N THR A 93 -8.52 -3.45 2.35
CA THR A 93 -8.20 -3.93 0.98
C THR A 93 -8.78 -5.32 0.69
N PHE A 94 -8.85 -6.20 1.69
CA PHE A 94 -9.58 -7.48 1.53
C PHE A 94 -11.09 -7.28 1.38
N ALA A 95 -11.67 -6.31 2.09
CA ALA A 95 -13.10 -5.97 1.91
C ALA A 95 -13.35 -5.42 0.50
N GLY A 96 -12.46 -4.56 -0.02
CA GLY A 96 -12.51 -4.08 -1.40
C GLY A 96 -12.39 -5.21 -2.42
N LEU A 97 -11.46 -6.15 -2.20
CA LEU A 97 -11.32 -7.33 -3.07
C LEU A 97 -12.59 -8.21 -3.06
N LEU A 98 -13.20 -8.40 -1.90
CA LEU A 98 -14.49 -9.13 -1.80
C LEU A 98 -15.59 -8.42 -2.59
N ALA A 99 -15.69 -7.09 -2.51
CA ALA A 99 -16.67 -6.32 -3.27
C ALA A 99 -16.44 -6.45 -4.79
N VAL A 100 -15.19 -6.45 -5.24
CA VAL A 100 -14.84 -6.74 -6.65
C VAL A 100 -15.32 -8.14 -7.06
N ILE A 101 -15.08 -9.16 -6.23
CA ILE A 101 -15.52 -10.53 -6.51
C ILE A 101 -17.04 -10.57 -6.66
N LEU A 102 -17.78 -9.93 -5.74
CA LEU A 102 -19.25 -9.91 -5.75
C LEU A 102 -19.77 -9.19 -7.00
N LEU A 103 -19.13 -8.11 -7.42
CA LEU A 103 -19.50 -7.39 -8.64
C LEU A 103 -19.27 -8.25 -9.89
N LEU A 104 -18.14 -8.93 -10.00
CA LEU A 104 -17.78 -9.75 -11.17
C LEU A 104 -18.54 -11.09 -11.26
N ILE A 105 -19.18 -11.54 -10.19
CA ILE A 105 -20.09 -12.72 -10.22
C ILE A 105 -21.47 -12.36 -10.76
N ASN A 106 -21.84 -11.08 -10.77
CA ASN A 106 -23.11 -10.62 -11.31
C ASN A 106 -23.16 -10.89 -12.82
N LYS A 107 -24.27 -11.51 -13.29
CA LYS A 107 -24.42 -11.89 -14.71
C LYS A 107 -24.81 -10.72 -15.62
N ASP A 108 -25.37 -9.67 -15.03
CA ASP A 108 -25.88 -8.50 -15.74
C ASP A 108 -24.92 -7.31 -15.57
N ILE A 109 -23.60 -7.58 -15.59
CA ILE A 109 -22.56 -6.55 -15.39
C ILE A 109 -22.49 -5.63 -16.61
N GLU A 110 -22.60 -4.32 -16.37
CA GLU A 110 -22.41 -3.33 -17.42
C GLU A 110 -20.91 -3.03 -17.67
N PRO A 111 -20.53 -2.51 -18.86
CA PRO A 111 -19.14 -2.21 -19.16
C PRO A 111 -18.46 -1.26 -18.15
N LEU A 112 -19.22 -0.28 -17.63
CA LEU A 112 -18.71 0.65 -16.63
C LEU A 112 -18.40 -0.05 -15.30
N ASP A 113 -19.26 -0.96 -14.85
CA ASP A 113 -19.08 -1.74 -13.62
C ASP A 113 -17.82 -2.61 -13.71
N LEU A 114 -17.60 -3.21 -14.90
CA LEU A 114 -16.41 -4.01 -15.17
C LEU A 114 -15.13 -3.16 -15.06
N VAL A 115 -15.13 -1.95 -15.64
CA VAL A 115 -13.98 -1.04 -15.57
C VAL A 115 -13.68 -0.63 -14.13
N ILE A 116 -14.69 -0.25 -13.35
CA ILE A 116 -14.56 0.12 -11.94
C ILE A 116 -14.04 -1.09 -11.14
N ALA A 117 -14.59 -2.28 -11.36
CA ALA A 117 -14.13 -3.49 -10.68
C ALA A 117 -12.64 -3.81 -10.96
N ILE A 118 -12.23 -3.73 -12.22
CA ILE A 118 -10.83 -3.98 -12.61
C ILE A 118 -9.90 -2.93 -11.99
N LEU A 119 -10.27 -1.66 -12.02
CA LEU A 119 -9.49 -0.59 -11.40
C LEU A 119 -9.37 -0.80 -9.89
N GLY A 120 -10.48 -1.11 -9.21
CA GLY A 120 -10.51 -1.38 -7.78
C GLY A 120 -9.60 -2.54 -7.37
N MET A 121 -9.56 -3.59 -8.18
CA MET A 121 -8.68 -4.74 -7.97
C MET A 121 -7.19 -4.33 -8.02
N PHE A 122 -6.79 -3.59 -9.06
CA PHE A 122 -5.40 -3.12 -9.20
C PHE A 122 -5.03 -2.08 -8.15
N LEU A 123 -5.93 -1.14 -7.84
CA LEU A 123 -5.70 -0.12 -6.81
C LEU A 123 -5.58 -0.76 -5.42
N SER A 124 -6.40 -1.76 -5.10
CA SER A 124 -6.30 -2.51 -3.84
C SER A 124 -4.96 -3.26 -3.73
N TRP A 125 -4.52 -3.93 -4.80
CA TRP A 125 -3.22 -4.58 -4.88
C TRP A 125 -2.08 -3.56 -4.67
N PHE A 126 -2.10 -2.47 -5.39
CA PHE A 126 -1.08 -1.42 -5.29
C PHE A 126 -1.04 -0.79 -3.89
N LEU A 127 -2.20 -0.56 -3.28
CA LEU A 127 -2.32 0.00 -1.94
C LEU A 127 -1.72 -0.92 -0.87
N VAL A 128 -1.92 -2.24 -0.97
CA VAL A 128 -1.30 -3.21 -0.05
C VAL A 128 0.21 -3.03 -0.06
N HIS A 129 0.85 -3.07 -1.24
CA HIS A 129 2.31 -2.98 -1.33
C HIS A 129 2.84 -1.59 -0.93
N THR A 130 2.12 -0.52 -1.22
CA THR A 130 2.41 0.84 -0.72
C THR A 130 2.38 0.89 0.81
N THR A 131 1.40 0.22 1.42
CA THR A 131 1.27 0.18 2.88
C THR A 131 2.38 -0.64 3.52
N PHE A 132 2.77 -1.77 2.91
CA PHE A 132 3.92 -2.56 3.37
C PHE A 132 5.25 -1.81 3.23
N THR A 133 5.43 -0.97 2.20
CA THR A 133 6.59 -0.07 2.06
C THR A 133 6.78 0.78 3.32
N MET A 134 5.73 1.46 3.75
CA MET A 134 5.75 2.27 4.97
C MET A 134 6.05 1.43 6.21
N ARG A 135 5.52 0.22 6.29
CA ARG A 135 5.74 -0.69 7.42
C ARG A 135 7.18 -1.19 7.49
N TYR A 136 7.78 -1.53 6.35
CA TYR A 136 9.19 -1.94 6.30
C TYR A 136 10.13 -0.81 6.69
N ALA A 137 9.94 0.40 6.15
CA ALA A 137 10.72 1.58 6.53
C ALA A 137 10.63 1.85 8.05
N HIS A 138 9.43 1.71 8.62
CA HIS A 138 9.24 1.87 10.06
C HIS A 138 9.98 0.81 10.88
N LEU A 139 9.89 -0.46 10.51
CA LEU A 139 10.57 -1.52 11.24
C LEU A 139 12.10 -1.42 11.10
N TYR A 140 12.58 -0.95 9.96
CA TYR A 140 14.00 -0.76 9.70
C TYR A 140 14.59 0.37 10.57
N TYR A 141 13.95 1.55 10.56
CA TYR A 141 14.45 2.74 11.25
C TYR A 141 13.93 2.91 12.70
N GLY A 142 12.82 2.26 13.06
CA GLY A 142 12.11 2.49 14.33
C GLY A 142 12.65 1.76 15.56
N ASP A 143 13.50 0.75 15.41
CA ASP A 143 13.96 -0.10 16.53
C ASP A 143 15.13 0.52 17.33
N LYS A 144 14.81 1.50 18.18
CA LYS A 144 15.77 2.25 19.01
C LYS A 144 16.63 1.37 19.90
N LYS A 145 16.15 0.21 20.38
CA LYS A 145 16.87 -0.66 21.32
C LYS A 145 17.98 -1.46 20.63
N LYS A 146 17.85 -1.72 19.34
CA LYS A 146 18.88 -2.44 18.57
C LYS A 146 19.92 -1.51 17.97
N GLN A 147 19.56 -0.27 17.64
CA GLN A 147 20.49 0.74 17.16
C GLN A 147 21.58 1.09 18.18
N GLN A 148 21.31 1.02 19.49
CA GLN A 148 22.32 1.25 20.55
C GLN A 148 23.39 0.13 20.65
N LYS A 149 23.19 -1.03 20.02
CA LYS A 149 24.12 -2.16 20.02
C LYS A 149 24.86 -2.38 18.69
N SER A 150 24.56 -1.58 17.68
CA SER A 150 25.15 -1.67 16.34
C SER A 150 25.50 -0.27 15.85
N ASP A 151 26.68 -0.13 15.25
CA ASP A 151 27.10 1.11 14.60
C ASP A 151 26.32 1.43 13.30
N LYS A 152 25.40 0.57 12.90
CA LYS A 152 24.56 0.73 11.71
C LYS A 152 23.25 1.46 12.04
N VAL A 153 22.87 2.43 11.19
CA VAL A 153 21.69 3.30 11.30
C VAL A 153 20.38 2.58 10.95
N GLY A 154 20.27 1.36 10.81
CA GLY A 154 19.05 0.59 10.56
C GLY A 154 19.29 -0.88 10.80
N SER A 155 18.24 -1.68 10.85
CA SER A 155 18.43 -3.10 11.08
C SER A 155 17.34 -3.97 10.46
N GLY A 156 17.78 -5.12 9.95
CA GLY A 156 16.88 -6.20 9.60
C GLY A 156 16.58 -6.39 8.13
N LEU A 157 16.95 -5.43 7.28
CA LEU A 157 17.10 -5.55 5.83
C LEU A 157 18.52 -5.12 5.46
N GLU A 158 19.15 -5.84 4.56
CA GLU A 158 20.47 -5.54 4.05
C GLU A 158 20.35 -5.25 2.57
N PHE A 159 20.34 -3.95 2.23
CA PHE A 159 20.30 -3.47 0.86
C PHE A 159 21.71 -3.53 0.25
N PRO A 160 21.85 -3.83 -1.06
CA PRO A 160 23.12 -3.73 -1.74
C PRO A 160 23.59 -2.27 -1.81
N GLY A 161 24.89 -2.06 -1.62
CA GLY A 161 25.51 -0.72 -1.59
C GLY A 161 25.72 -0.20 -0.16
N ASP A 162 26.31 1.00 -0.09
CA ASP A 162 26.70 1.63 1.19
C ASP A 162 25.77 2.79 1.59
N ASP A 163 24.79 3.14 0.75
CA ASP A 163 23.87 4.26 0.99
C ASP A 163 22.76 3.89 1.97
N GLU A 164 22.32 4.86 2.76
CA GLU A 164 21.12 4.70 3.60
C GLU A 164 19.87 4.59 2.72
N PRO A 165 19.00 3.56 2.92
CA PRO A 165 17.83 3.37 2.08
C PRO A 165 16.78 4.45 2.27
N ASP A 166 16.19 4.88 1.17
CA ASP A 166 15.04 5.78 1.15
C ASP A 166 13.70 5.02 1.00
N PHE A 167 12.58 5.75 0.86
CA PHE A 167 11.28 5.10 0.67
C PHE A 167 11.18 4.31 -0.63
N ILE A 168 11.95 4.66 -1.67
CA ILE A 168 11.93 3.94 -2.96
C ILE A 168 12.62 2.58 -2.82
N ASP A 169 13.67 2.47 -2.01
CA ASP A 169 14.31 1.17 -1.70
C ASP A 169 13.35 0.24 -0.96
N PHE A 170 12.60 0.77 0.02
CA PHE A 170 11.55 0.00 0.68
C PHE A 170 10.37 -0.33 -0.24
N ALA A 171 10.04 0.54 -1.19
CA ALA A 171 9.03 0.26 -2.20
C ALA A 171 9.52 -0.84 -3.15
N TYR A 172 10.77 -0.77 -3.61
CA TYR A 172 11.39 -1.84 -4.38
C TYR A 172 11.25 -3.20 -3.67
N PHE A 173 11.69 -3.29 -2.41
CA PHE A 173 11.56 -4.51 -1.61
C PHE A 173 10.10 -5.00 -1.53
N SER A 174 9.17 -4.10 -1.23
CA SER A 174 7.75 -4.43 -1.06
C SER A 174 7.10 -4.88 -2.36
N PHE A 175 7.31 -4.15 -3.45
CA PHE A 175 6.67 -4.45 -4.74
C PHE A 175 7.27 -5.67 -5.43
N VAL A 176 8.59 -5.87 -5.35
CA VAL A 176 9.22 -7.09 -5.86
C VAL A 176 8.66 -8.31 -5.14
N LEU A 177 8.55 -8.27 -3.81
CA LEU A 177 7.94 -9.34 -3.03
C LEU A 177 6.46 -9.57 -3.40
N GLY A 178 5.74 -8.48 -3.69
CA GLY A 178 4.36 -8.51 -4.18
C GLY A 178 4.17 -9.15 -5.54
N MET A 179 5.10 -8.89 -6.48
CA MET A 179 5.05 -9.40 -7.85
C MET A 179 5.61 -10.81 -7.99
N THR A 180 6.71 -11.11 -7.29
CA THR A 180 7.52 -12.33 -7.53
C THR A 180 7.54 -13.29 -6.35
N PHE A 181 7.05 -12.89 -5.18
CA PHE A 181 7.13 -13.62 -3.90
C PHE A 181 8.57 -13.81 -3.37
N GLN A 182 9.56 -13.24 -4.03
CA GLN A 182 10.96 -13.37 -3.69
C GLN A 182 11.70 -12.05 -3.91
N VAL A 183 12.62 -11.72 -3.00
CA VAL A 183 13.62 -10.66 -3.19
C VAL A 183 14.98 -11.33 -3.20
N SER A 184 15.77 -11.11 -4.24
CA SER A 184 17.02 -11.83 -4.46
C SER A 184 18.26 -11.11 -3.95
N ASP A 185 18.19 -9.78 -3.83
CA ASP A 185 19.32 -8.88 -3.55
C ASP A 185 19.20 -8.13 -2.21
N VAL A 186 18.03 -8.18 -1.55
CA VAL A 186 17.83 -7.61 -0.21
C VAL A 186 17.69 -8.74 0.80
N GLU A 187 18.68 -8.88 1.69
CA GLU A 187 18.69 -9.94 2.69
C GLU A 187 17.87 -9.56 3.94
N ILE A 188 17.20 -10.56 4.54
CA ILE A 188 16.40 -10.36 5.75
C ILE A 188 17.14 -10.97 6.95
N SER A 189 17.78 -10.13 7.75
CA SER A 189 18.52 -10.55 8.95
C SER A 189 17.69 -10.51 10.24
N ASN A 190 16.51 -9.85 10.25
CA ASN A 190 15.68 -9.68 11.44
C ASN A 190 14.47 -10.64 11.45
N ARG A 191 14.22 -11.29 12.61
CA ARG A 191 13.10 -12.22 12.80
C ARG A 191 11.72 -11.55 12.63
N THR A 192 11.56 -10.30 13.06
CA THR A 192 10.29 -9.56 12.96
C THR A 192 9.97 -9.25 11.50
N ILE A 193 10.95 -8.75 10.76
CA ILE A 193 10.80 -8.46 9.33
C ILE A 193 10.55 -9.76 8.55
N ARG A 194 11.25 -10.86 8.89
CA ARG A 194 11.04 -12.16 8.25
C ARG A 194 9.61 -12.67 8.40
N ARG A 195 9.01 -12.51 9.60
CA ARG A 195 7.60 -12.87 9.83
C ARG A 195 6.64 -11.97 9.07
N LEU A 196 6.94 -10.68 9.01
CA LEU A 196 6.14 -9.74 8.22
C LEU A 196 6.24 -10.04 6.73
N SER A 197 7.44 -10.37 6.21
CA SER A 197 7.63 -10.74 4.80
C SER A 197 6.89 -12.03 4.43
N LEU A 198 6.87 -13.01 5.33
CA LEU A 198 6.04 -14.22 5.13
C LEU A 198 4.55 -13.86 5.02
N LEU A 199 4.03 -13.03 5.94
CA LEU A 199 2.64 -12.57 5.87
C LEU A 199 2.37 -11.80 4.58
N HIS A 200 3.29 -10.92 4.19
CA HIS A 200 3.19 -10.14 2.95
C HIS A 200 3.16 -11.05 1.71
N SER A 201 4.03 -12.04 1.63
CA SER A 201 4.04 -13.01 0.52
C SER A 201 2.75 -13.82 0.43
N LEU A 202 2.18 -14.22 1.57
CA LEU A 202 0.90 -14.93 1.59
C LEU A 202 -0.26 -14.03 1.10
N ILE A 203 -0.29 -12.77 1.53
CA ILE A 203 -1.26 -11.79 1.05
C ILE A 203 -1.09 -11.57 -0.46
N ALA A 204 0.15 -11.34 -0.92
CA ALA A 204 0.45 -11.16 -2.34
C ALA A 204 0.03 -12.36 -3.18
N PHE A 205 0.28 -13.59 -2.69
CA PHE A 205 -0.14 -14.82 -3.36
C PHE A 205 -1.67 -14.89 -3.54
N ILE A 206 -2.44 -14.57 -2.48
CA ILE A 206 -3.90 -14.54 -2.54
C ILE A 206 -4.37 -13.49 -3.56
N PHE A 207 -3.86 -12.27 -3.48
CA PHE A 207 -4.22 -11.20 -4.41
C PHE A 207 -3.92 -11.58 -5.86
N ASN A 208 -2.70 -12.02 -6.15
CA ASN A 208 -2.28 -12.36 -7.51
C ASN A 208 -3.12 -13.53 -8.06
N THR A 209 -3.44 -14.53 -7.23
CA THR A 209 -4.29 -15.66 -7.62
C THR A 209 -5.71 -15.19 -7.97
N VAL A 210 -6.28 -14.31 -7.15
CA VAL A 210 -7.63 -13.76 -7.40
C VAL A 210 -7.62 -12.88 -8.64
N ILE A 211 -6.62 -11.99 -8.79
CA ILE A 211 -6.48 -11.11 -9.96
C ILE A 211 -6.46 -11.94 -11.25
N VAL A 212 -5.62 -12.97 -11.31
CA VAL A 212 -5.51 -13.83 -12.49
C VAL A 212 -6.83 -14.55 -12.76
N ALA A 213 -7.46 -15.16 -11.73
CA ALA A 213 -8.71 -15.86 -11.87
C ALA A 213 -9.85 -14.96 -12.38
N LEU A 214 -9.98 -13.75 -11.82
CA LEU A 214 -11.01 -12.79 -12.22
C LEU A 214 -10.74 -12.22 -13.62
N THR A 215 -9.49 -11.98 -13.98
CA THR A 215 -9.11 -11.52 -15.32
C THR A 215 -9.47 -12.56 -16.38
N ILE A 216 -9.17 -13.83 -16.13
CA ILE A 216 -9.54 -14.93 -17.04
C ILE A 216 -11.07 -15.01 -17.17
N ASN A 217 -11.80 -14.92 -16.05
CA ASN A 217 -13.26 -14.97 -16.07
C ASN A 217 -13.86 -13.78 -16.86
N ALA A 218 -13.35 -12.57 -16.67
CA ALA A 218 -13.79 -11.37 -17.38
C ALA A 218 -13.56 -11.52 -18.89
N VAL A 219 -12.36 -11.95 -19.31
CA VAL A 219 -12.04 -12.17 -20.74
C VAL A 219 -12.92 -13.25 -21.36
N ALA A 220 -13.14 -14.37 -20.65
CA ALA A 220 -14.03 -15.45 -21.12
C ALA A 220 -15.50 -15.00 -21.25
N GLY A 221 -15.94 -14.06 -20.40
CA GLY A 221 -17.28 -13.46 -20.50
C GLY A 221 -17.45 -12.55 -21.70
N LEU A 222 -16.41 -11.84 -22.13
CA LEU A 222 -16.44 -10.95 -23.31
C LEU A 222 -16.48 -11.72 -24.65
N SER A 223 -16.16 -13.01 -24.66
CA SER A 223 -16.12 -13.85 -25.86
C SER A 223 -17.46 -14.56 -26.17
N LYS A 224 -18.50 -14.29 -25.39
CA LYS A 224 -19.86 -14.83 -25.58
C LYS A 224 -20.79 -13.74 -26.08
#